data_d246bc793ca2daea5f1cfd5a23763d91
#
_entry.id   d246bc793ca2daea5f1cfd5a23763d91
#
_cell.length_a   1.000
_cell.length_b   1.000
_cell.length_c   1.000
_cell.angle_alpha   90.00
_cell.angle_beta   90.00
_cell.angle_gamma   90.00
#
_symmetry.space_group_name_H-M   'P 1'
#
loop_
_entity.id
_entity.type
_entity.pdbx_description
1 polymer ?
#
loop_
_entity_poly.entity_id
_entity_poly.type
_entity_poly.pdbx_seq_one_letter_code
_entity_poly.pdbx_strand_id
1 'polypeptide(L)'
;MPALRVTDLVKTYGDKRAVDGLSLLVPAGSMYGLVGPNGAGKTTTLSMATGLLRPDAGTVEVLGHDVWSDPVAAKALIGVLPDGLHVFDRLSGRELIRYVALLRGLDRRVADTRAEELLSALGLADDAELLVCDYSAGMTKKIGLACALVHAPRLLILDEPFEAVDPVSGDMIRQILNAFVASGGTVLLSSHVMEIVEALCDSLAIVLHGRVLAAGTLDDVRQGDSLTDRFLDVVGARHLEAESLAWLHSS
;
A
#
# COMPACT_ATOMS: atom_id res chain seq x y z
N MET A 1 -6.76 8.05 18.35
CA MET A 1 -7.52 6.92 17.79
C MET A 1 -6.73 6.37 16.63
N PRO A 2 -6.54 5.05 16.44
CA PRO A 2 -5.85 4.51 15.27
C PRO A 2 -6.67 4.74 14.00
N ALA A 3 -5.97 4.89 12.85
CA ALA A 3 -6.62 4.97 11.55
C ALA A 3 -7.07 3.59 11.06
N LEU A 4 -6.27 2.55 11.37
CA LEU A 4 -6.62 1.16 11.09
C LEU A 4 -6.31 0.30 12.33
N ARG A 5 -7.26 -0.56 12.68
CA ARG A 5 -7.08 -1.63 13.67
C ARG A 5 -7.42 -2.95 13.01
N VAL A 6 -6.49 -3.87 13.04
CA VAL A 6 -6.63 -5.25 12.58
C VAL A 6 -6.46 -6.13 13.80
N THR A 7 -7.39 -7.05 14.03
CA THR A 7 -7.38 -7.94 15.22
C THR A 7 -7.57 -9.37 14.78
N ASP A 8 -6.56 -10.20 15.05
CA ASP A 8 -6.53 -11.66 14.90
C ASP A 8 -7.03 -12.16 13.53
N LEU A 9 -6.62 -11.46 12.44
CA LEU A 9 -7.03 -11.84 11.10
C LEU A 9 -6.50 -13.21 10.71
N VAL A 10 -7.40 -14.02 10.14
CA VAL A 10 -7.08 -15.33 9.57
C VAL A 10 -7.63 -15.41 8.15
N LYS A 11 -6.80 -15.96 7.24
CA LYS A 11 -7.21 -16.32 5.88
C LYS A 11 -6.51 -17.57 5.41
N THR A 12 -7.30 -18.55 4.95
CA THR A 12 -6.81 -19.83 4.45
C THR A 12 -7.27 -20.03 3.00
N TYR A 13 -6.41 -20.55 2.15
CA TYR A 13 -6.69 -20.94 0.77
C TYR A 13 -6.30 -22.42 0.61
N GLY A 14 -7.29 -23.32 0.55
CA GLY A 14 -7.03 -24.75 0.62
C GLY A 14 -6.27 -25.10 1.90
N ASP A 15 -5.09 -25.72 1.77
CA ASP A 15 -4.24 -26.09 2.92
C ASP A 15 -3.29 -24.96 3.35
N LYS A 16 -3.20 -23.85 2.58
CA LYS A 16 -2.29 -22.75 2.86
C LYS A 16 -2.96 -21.68 3.71
N ARG A 17 -2.48 -21.48 4.93
CA ARG A 17 -2.87 -20.35 5.78
C ARG A 17 -2.02 -19.13 5.37
N ALA A 18 -2.63 -18.21 4.62
CA ALA A 18 -1.96 -17.02 4.09
C ALA A 18 -1.84 -15.89 5.12
N VAL A 19 -2.79 -15.79 6.04
CA VAL A 19 -2.77 -14.90 7.20
C VAL A 19 -3.18 -15.70 8.42
N ASP A 20 -2.42 -15.61 9.52
CA ASP A 20 -2.49 -16.49 10.67
C ASP A 20 -2.46 -15.71 11.99
N GLY A 21 -3.63 -15.20 12.40
CA GLY A 21 -3.80 -14.45 13.63
C GLY A 21 -3.08 -13.09 13.59
N LEU A 22 -3.05 -12.43 12.42
CA LEU A 22 -2.36 -11.16 12.26
C LEU A 22 -3.13 -10.04 12.94
N SER A 23 -2.43 -9.32 13.84
CA SER A 23 -2.93 -8.10 14.48
C SER A 23 -2.01 -6.93 14.18
N LEU A 24 -2.59 -5.76 13.88
CA LEU A 24 -1.88 -4.57 13.46
C LEU A 24 -2.63 -3.31 13.92
N LEU A 25 -1.87 -2.28 14.32
CA LEU A 25 -2.41 -0.98 14.69
C LEU A 25 -1.67 0.11 13.92
N VAL A 26 -2.37 0.86 13.06
CA VAL A 26 -1.81 1.98 12.31
C VAL A 26 -2.24 3.28 12.98
N PRO A 27 -1.31 4.09 13.51
CA PRO A 27 -1.62 5.38 14.10
C PRO A 27 -2.21 6.35 13.05
N ALA A 28 -3.13 7.22 13.48
CA ALA A 28 -3.63 8.27 12.58
C ALA A 28 -2.55 9.33 12.32
N GLY A 29 -2.51 9.86 11.09
CA GLY A 29 -1.56 10.88 10.67
C GLY A 29 -0.13 10.35 10.47
N SER A 30 0.05 9.06 10.24
CA SER A 30 1.38 8.44 10.03
C SER A 30 1.53 7.83 8.65
N MET A 31 2.78 7.63 8.23
CA MET A 31 3.15 6.76 7.12
C MET A 31 3.64 5.43 7.69
N TYR A 32 2.88 4.37 7.44
CA TYR A 32 3.09 3.03 8.02
C TYR A 32 3.48 2.01 6.95
N GLY A 33 4.58 1.29 7.18
CA GLY A 33 5.07 0.23 6.30
C GLY A 33 4.60 -1.17 6.73
N LEU A 34 4.07 -1.96 5.79
CA LEU A 34 3.83 -3.39 5.96
C LEU A 34 4.87 -4.15 5.14
N VAL A 35 5.92 -4.64 5.79
CA VAL A 35 7.10 -5.18 5.13
C VAL A 35 7.19 -6.69 5.24
N GLY A 36 7.71 -7.33 4.21
CA GLY A 36 7.91 -8.78 4.21
C GLY A 36 8.19 -9.30 2.79
N PRO A 37 8.70 -10.53 2.67
CA PRO A 37 8.97 -11.13 1.37
C PRO A 37 7.68 -11.40 0.60
N ASN A 38 7.82 -11.75 -0.68
CA ASN A 38 6.69 -12.19 -1.49
C ASN A 38 6.07 -13.46 -0.87
N GLY A 39 4.74 -13.49 -0.79
CA GLY A 39 4.00 -14.57 -0.13
C GLY A 39 3.93 -14.49 1.39
N ALA A 40 4.43 -13.41 2.03
CA ALA A 40 4.32 -13.21 3.48
C ALA A 40 2.90 -12.98 3.99
N GLY A 41 1.94 -12.66 3.10
CA GLY A 41 0.53 -12.38 3.45
C GLY A 41 0.15 -10.91 3.37
N LYS A 42 1.05 -10.00 2.90
CA LYS A 42 0.81 -8.56 2.81
C LYS A 42 -0.44 -8.22 2.00
N THR A 43 -0.46 -8.58 0.70
CA THR A 43 -1.60 -8.34 -0.21
C THR A 43 -2.91 -8.92 0.32
N THR A 44 -2.87 -10.13 0.90
CA THR A 44 -4.05 -10.75 1.51
C THR A 44 -4.55 -9.92 2.70
N THR A 45 -3.65 -9.45 3.55
CA THR A 45 -3.98 -8.59 4.70
C THR A 45 -4.58 -7.26 4.23
N LEU A 46 -3.96 -6.59 3.24
CA LEU A 46 -4.47 -5.34 2.68
C LEU A 46 -5.83 -5.52 2.00
N SER A 47 -6.03 -6.62 1.29
CA SER A 47 -7.33 -6.95 0.67
C SER A 47 -8.44 -7.15 1.72
N MET A 48 -8.12 -7.74 2.87
CA MET A 48 -9.06 -7.83 3.98
C MET A 48 -9.30 -6.47 4.66
N ALA A 49 -8.24 -5.68 4.81
CA ALA A 49 -8.33 -4.35 5.40
C ALA A 49 -9.15 -3.36 4.57
N THR A 50 -9.22 -3.55 3.25
CA THR A 50 -10.02 -2.73 2.33
C THR A 50 -11.45 -3.26 2.11
N GLY A 51 -11.79 -4.41 2.69
CA GLY A 51 -13.08 -5.06 2.48
C GLY A 51 -13.27 -5.63 1.06
N LEU A 52 -12.18 -5.95 0.36
CA LEU A 52 -12.20 -6.66 -0.92
C LEU A 52 -12.22 -8.19 -0.71
N LEU A 53 -11.64 -8.66 0.39
CA LEU A 53 -11.57 -10.06 0.74
C LEU A 53 -12.09 -10.28 2.15
N ARG A 54 -13.08 -11.18 2.32
CA ARG A 54 -13.60 -11.48 3.64
C ARG A 54 -12.63 -12.38 4.42
N PRO A 55 -12.25 -12.02 5.66
CA PRO A 55 -11.46 -12.89 6.51
C PRO A 55 -12.26 -14.13 6.94
N ASP A 56 -11.55 -15.21 7.28
CA ASP A 56 -12.16 -16.40 7.87
C ASP A 56 -12.39 -16.21 9.37
N ALA A 57 -11.54 -15.36 10.02
CA ALA A 57 -11.70 -14.93 11.41
C ALA A 57 -11.00 -13.58 11.60
N GLY A 58 -11.32 -12.92 12.73
CA GLY A 58 -10.79 -11.61 13.08
C GLY A 58 -11.64 -10.45 12.58
N THR A 59 -11.22 -9.23 12.90
CA THR A 59 -11.94 -7.99 12.57
C THR A 59 -11.02 -6.91 12.03
N VAL A 60 -11.59 -5.99 11.27
CA VAL A 60 -10.90 -4.80 10.76
C VAL A 60 -11.76 -3.58 11.02
N GLU A 61 -11.19 -2.56 11.67
CA GLU A 61 -11.81 -1.27 11.91
C GLU A 61 -11.01 -0.14 11.25
N VAL A 62 -11.67 0.72 10.51
CA VAL A 62 -11.12 1.93 9.91
C VAL A 62 -11.74 3.15 10.59
N LEU A 63 -10.94 3.93 11.33
CA LEU A 63 -11.40 5.11 12.08
C LEU A 63 -12.65 4.83 12.93
N GLY A 64 -12.74 3.59 13.49
CA GLY A 64 -13.85 3.15 14.35
C GLY A 64 -15.02 2.50 13.63
N HIS A 65 -15.00 2.39 12.30
CA HIS A 65 -16.00 1.67 11.50
C HIS A 65 -15.49 0.28 11.14
N ASP A 66 -16.22 -0.75 11.52
CA ASP A 66 -15.90 -2.13 11.11
C ASP A 66 -16.16 -2.31 9.61
N VAL A 67 -15.17 -2.83 8.89
CA VAL A 67 -15.19 -2.91 7.42
C VAL A 67 -16.29 -3.83 6.89
N TRP A 68 -16.78 -4.79 7.70
CA TRP A 68 -17.76 -5.78 7.29
C TRP A 68 -19.17 -5.51 7.80
N SER A 69 -19.31 -4.93 8.98
CA SER A 69 -20.62 -4.58 9.55
C SER A 69 -21.08 -3.17 9.16
N ASP A 70 -20.13 -2.24 8.89
CA ASP A 70 -20.40 -0.87 8.42
C ASP A 70 -19.57 -0.53 7.16
N PRO A 71 -19.73 -1.30 6.06
CA PRO A 71 -18.86 -1.20 4.89
C PRO A 71 -18.97 0.14 4.15
N VAL A 72 -20.10 0.80 4.21
CA VAL A 72 -20.32 2.09 3.51
C VAL A 72 -19.49 3.18 4.19
N ALA A 73 -19.60 3.32 5.50
CA ALA A 73 -18.82 4.31 6.25
C ALA A 73 -17.32 4.01 6.19
N ALA A 74 -16.91 2.77 6.41
CA ALA A 74 -15.50 2.38 6.34
C ALA A 74 -14.90 2.66 4.95
N LYS A 75 -15.56 2.22 3.87
CA LYS A 75 -15.05 2.38 2.49
C LYS A 75 -15.06 3.83 2.01
N ALA A 76 -15.92 4.67 2.55
CA ALA A 76 -15.90 6.12 2.25
C ALA A 76 -14.61 6.79 2.74
N LEU A 77 -13.98 6.25 3.78
CA LEU A 77 -12.76 6.78 4.40
C LEU A 77 -11.47 6.25 3.76
N ILE A 78 -11.56 5.22 2.89
CA ILE A 78 -10.39 4.51 2.36
C ILE A 78 -10.18 4.83 0.88
N GLY A 79 -8.95 5.21 0.52
CA GLY A 79 -8.43 5.15 -0.85
C GLY A 79 -7.54 3.92 -1.01
N VAL A 80 -7.68 3.21 -2.13
CA VAL A 80 -6.97 1.95 -2.37
C VAL A 80 -6.20 1.99 -3.68
N LEU A 81 -4.92 1.64 -3.63
CA LEU A 81 -4.11 1.27 -4.78
C LEU A 81 -3.73 -0.22 -4.61
N PRO A 82 -4.41 -1.14 -5.31
CA PRO A 82 -4.06 -2.56 -5.24
C PRO A 82 -2.81 -2.86 -6.06
N ASP A 83 -2.13 -3.96 -5.73
CA ASP A 83 -1.17 -4.55 -6.63
C ASP A 83 -1.89 -5.13 -7.87
N GLY A 84 -1.26 -5.00 -9.07
CA GLY A 84 -1.90 -5.43 -10.30
C GLY A 84 -3.17 -4.65 -10.63
N LEU A 85 -3.07 -3.33 -10.69
CA LEU A 85 -4.20 -2.44 -10.95
C LEU A 85 -4.91 -2.80 -12.27
N HIS A 86 -6.06 -3.46 -12.16
CA HIS A 86 -6.98 -3.67 -13.27
C HIS A 86 -7.99 -2.52 -13.30
N VAL A 87 -7.72 -1.53 -14.14
CA VAL A 87 -8.62 -0.39 -14.36
C VAL A 87 -9.37 -0.55 -15.67
N PHE A 88 -10.36 0.31 -15.90
CA PHE A 88 -11.04 0.39 -17.18
C PHE A 88 -10.04 0.91 -18.24
N ASP A 89 -9.36 0.00 -18.89
CA ASP A 89 -8.25 0.20 -19.81
C ASP A 89 -8.62 1.01 -21.06
N ARG A 90 -9.91 1.07 -21.41
CA ARG A 90 -10.46 1.83 -22.55
C ARG A 90 -10.95 3.24 -22.18
N LEU A 91 -10.74 3.68 -20.96
CA LEU A 91 -10.93 5.08 -20.58
C LEU A 91 -9.61 5.82 -20.71
N SER A 92 -9.68 7.12 -21.04
CA SER A 92 -8.52 8.00 -20.88
C SER A 92 -8.21 8.22 -19.39
N GLY A 93 -7.01 8.69 -19.07
CA GLY A 93 -6.66 8.99 -17.67
C GLY A 93 -7.64 9.95 -17.02
N ARG A 94 -8.02 11.01 -17.74
CA ARG A 94 -9.03 11.98 -17.29
C ARG A 94 -10.38 11.33 -17.04
N GLU A 95 -10.87 10.56 -18.01
CA GLU A 95 -12.16 9.86 -17.89
C GLU A 95 -12.17 8.89 -16.72
N LEU A 96 -11.08 8.18 -16.49
CA LEU A 96 -10.96 7.23 -15.39
C LEU A 96 -11.08 7.92 -14.03
N ILE A 97 -10.34 9.01 -13.79
CA ILE A 97 -10.42 9.75 -12.51
C ILE A 97 -11.83 10.29 -12.30
N ARG A 98 -12.43 10.91 -13.33
CA ARG A 98 -13.81 11.43 -13.26
C ARG A 98 -14.81 10.33 -12.97
N TYR A 99 -14.68 9.19 -13.64
CA TYR A 99 -15.57 8.04 -13.43
C TYR A 99 -15.51 7.55 -11.97
N VAL A 100 -14.30 7.38 -11.43
CA VAL A 100 -14.11 6.98 -10.03
C VAL A 100 -14.70 8.04 -9.07
N ALA A 101 -14.45 9.33 -9.33
CA ALA A 101 -15.00 10.42 -8.53
C ALA A 101 -16.52 10.39 -8.46
N LEU A 102 -17.18 10.20 -9.62
CA LEU A 102 -18.65 10.11 -9.70
C LEU A 102 -19.18 8.86 -9.00
N LEU A 103 -18.50 7.71 -9.12
CA LEU A 103 -18.86 6.48 -8.39
C LEU A 103 -18.74 6.66 -6.87
N ARG A 104 -17.83 7.53 -6.41
CA ARG A 104 -17.69 7.92 -5.01
C ARG A 104 -18.69 8.99 -4.56
N GLY A 105 -19.60 9.41 -5.45
CA GLY A 105 -20.68 10.33 -5.15
C GLY A 105 -20.29 11.83 -5.18
N LEU A 106 -19.15 12.17 -5.78
CA LEU A 106 -18.76 13.57 -5.95
C LEU A 106 -19.65 14.25 -7.01
N ASP A 107 -19.93 15.56 -6.80
CA ASP A 107 -20.53 16.39 -7.83
C ASP A 107 -19.63 16.46 -9.09
N ARG A 108 -20.26 16.55 -10.28
CA ARG A 108 -19.55 16.57 -11.55
C ARG A 108 -18.47 17.66 -11.63
N ARG A 109 -18.76 18.87 -11.15
CA ARG A 109 -17.80 19.98 -11.18
C ARG A 109 -16.61 19.70 -10.26
N VAL A 110 -16.87 19.16 -9.09
CA VAL A 110 -15.81 18.75 -8.14
C VAL A 110 -14.98 17.62 -8.75
N ALA A 111 -15.60 16.63 -9.39
CA ALA A 111 -14.93 15.54 -10.07
C ALA A 111 -14.00 16.06 -11.18
N ASP A 112 -14.49 16.99 -12.02
CA ASP A 112 -13.71 17.61 -13.09
C ASP A 112 -12.51 18.38 -12.54
N THR A 113 -12.72 19.25 -11.55
CA THR A 113 -11.64 20.05 -10.93
C THR A 113 -10.57 19.15 -10.32
N ARG A 114 -10.98 18.16 -9.51
CA ARG A 114 -10.00 17.26 -8.86
C ARG A 114 -9.26 16.38 -9.85
N ALA A 115 -9.90 15.97 -10.95
CA ALA A 115 -9.22 15.21 -12.01
C ALA A 115 -8.08 16.04 -12.62
N GLU A 116 -8.33 17.32 -12.97
CA GLU A 116 -7.28 18.20 -13.51
C GLU A 116 -6.14 18.43 -12.50
N GLU A 117 -6.48 18.71 -11.26
CA GLU A 117 -5.49 18.93 -10.18
C GLU A 117 -4.61 17.69 -9.98
N LEU A 118 -5.21 16.49 -9.95
CA LEU A 118 -4.47 15.23 -9.77
C LEU A 118 -3.62 14.88 -10.99
N LEU A 119 -4.14 15.08 -12.22
CA LEU A 119 -3.36 14.87 -13.44
C LEU A 119 -2.14 15.80 -13.48
N SER A 120 -2.33 17.07 -13.12
CA SER A 120 -1.22 18.04 -13.05
C SER A 120 -0.21 17.66 -11.97
N ALA A 121 -0.67 17.36 -10.74
CA ALA A 121 0.20 17.01 -9.62
C ALA A 121 1.01 15.72 -9.85
N LEU A 122 0.46 14.77 -10.61
CA LEU A 122 1.10 13.50 -10.96
C LEU A 122 1.90 13.55 -12.28
N GLY A 123 1.98 14.74 -12.93
CA GLY A 123 2.69 14.90 -14.20
C GLY A 123 2.10 14.04 -15.31
N LEU A 124 0.76 13.94 -15.36
CA LEU A 124 0.00 13.20 -16.37
C LEU A 124 -0.87 14.14 -17.22
N ALA A 125 -0.72 15.47 -17.09
CA ALA A 125 -1.57 16.45 -17.78
C ALA A 125 -1.48 16.32 -19.31
N ASP A 126 -0.28 16.13 -19.84
CA ASP A 126 -0.05 15.99 -21.29
C ASP A 126 -0.56 14.64 -21.84
N ASP A 127 -0.65 13.63 -21.00
CA ASP A 127 -1.11 12.27 -21.33
C ASP A 127 -2.56 12.01 -20.90
N ALA A 128 -3.27 13.03 -20.44
CA ALA A 128 -4.60 12.90 -19.84
C ALA A 128 -5.65 12.29 -20.79
N GLU A 129 -5.50 12.49 -22.10
CA GLU A 129 -6.39 11.97 -23.14
C GLU A 129 -5.95 10.60 -23.71
N LEU A 130 -4.74 10.12 -23.37
CA LEU A 130 -4.31 8.78 -23.75
C LEU A 130 -5.14 7.73 -23.01
N LEU A 131 -5.41 6.61 -23.68
CA LEU A 131 -6.07 5.48 -23.04
C LEU A 131 -5.16 4.86 -21.99
N VAL A 132 -5.74 4.41 -20.88
CA VAL A 132 -4.97 3.82 -19.77
C VAL A 132 -4.26 2.53 -20.18
N CYS A 133 -4.77 1.80 -21.19
CA CYS A 133 -4.06 0.64 -21.76
C CYS A 133 -2.72 1.01 -22.42
N ASP A 134 -2.53 2.26 -22.81
CA ASP A 134 -1.30 2.75 -23.45
C ASP A 134 -0.32 3.38 -22.44
N TYR A 135 -0.68 3.39 -21.15
CA TYR A 135 0.16 3.95 -20.09
C TYR A 135 1.34 3.02 -19.76
N SER A 136 2.50 3.63 -19.46
CA SER A 136 3.62 2.90 -18.87
C SER A 136 3.28 2.39 -17.46
N ALA A 137 4.05 1.46 -16.91
CA ALA A 137 3.85 0.96 -15.55
C ALA A 137 3.84 2.10 -14.51
N GLY A 138 4.76 3.06 -14.63
CA GLY A 138 4.81 4.24 -13.76
C GLY A 138 3.57 5.13 -13.91
N MET A 139 3.10 5.38 -15.13
CA MET A 139 1.87 6.13 -15.40
C MET A 139 0.64 5.40 -14.83
N THR A 140 0.60 4.07 -14.94
CA THR A 140 -0.49 3.25 -14.39
C THR A 140 -0.53 3.33 -12.86
N LYS A 141 0.61 3.29 -12.17
CA LYS A 141 0.67 3.49 -10.71
C LYS A 141 0.22 4.91 -10.32
N LYS A 142 0.66 5.94 -11.08
CA LYS A 142 0.24 7.34 -10.84
C LYS A 142 -1.26 7.55 -11.02
N ILE A 143 -1.86 7.03 -12.10
CA ILE A 143 -3.31 7.16 -12.31
C ILE A 143 -4.11 6.38 -11.27
N GLY A 144 -3.62 5.22 -10.82
CA GLY A 144 -4.20 4.46 -9.73
C GLY A 144 -4.19 5.22 -8.41
N LEU A 145 -3.07 5.90 -8.10
CA LEU A 145 -2.98 6.79 -6.94
C LEU A 145 -3.94 7.98 -7.05
N ALA A 146 -4.11 8.59 -8.23
CA ALA A 146 -5.12 9.63 -8.47
C ALA A 146 -6.53 9.12 -8.15
N CYS A 147 -6.88 7.94 -8.62
CA CYS A 147 -8.17 7.30 -8.32
C CYS A 147 -8.37 7.03 -6.82
N ALA A 148 -7.28 6.65 -6.12
CA ALA A 148 -7.31 6.43 -4.68
C ALA A 148 -7.52 7.74 -3.88
N LEU A 149 -7.04 8.87 -4.41
CA LEU A 149 -7.06 10.18 -3.74
C LEU A 149 -8.31 11.02 -4.05
N VAL A 150 -8.96 10.83 -5.20
CA VAL A 150 -9.94 11.76 -5.78
C VAL A 150 -11.11 12.10 -4.85
N HIS A 151 -11.52 11.16 -3.99
CA HIS A 151 -12.62 11.36 -3.04
C HIS A 151 -12.17 11.88 -1.67
N ALA A 152 -10.89 12.32 -1.54
CA ALA A 152 -10.29 12.83 -0.32
C ALA A 152 -10.43 11.87 0.87
N PRO A 153 -9.89 10.65 0.80
CA PRO A 153 -9.96 9.67 1.88
C PRO A 153 -9.22 10.18 3.13
N ARG A 154 -9.37 9.45 4.25
CA ARG A 154 -8.60 9.68 5.48
C ARG A 154 -7.48 8.64 5.65
N LEU A 155 -7.59 7.49 4.98
CA LEU A 155 -6.64 6.41 4.97
C LEU A 155 -6.36 5.96 3.54
N LEU A 156 -5.10 5.98 3.12
CA LEU A 156 -4.64 5.35 1.89
C LEU A 156 -4.07 3.97 2.21
N ILE A 157 -4.50 2.94 1.48
CA ILE A 157 -3.95 1.58 1.55
C ILE A 157 -3.37 1.26 0.17
N LEU A 158 -2.04 1.13 0.10
CA LEU A 158 -1.28 1.02 -1.13
C LEU A 158 -0.49 -0.29 -1.14
N ASP A 159 -0.75 -1.14 -2.12
CA ASP A 159 -0.02 -2.41 -2.27
C ASP A 159 1.10 -2.24 -3.30
N GLU A 160 2.35 -2.34 -2.85
CA GLU A 160 3.60 -2.18 -3.64
C GLU A 160 3.56 -0.92 -4.56
N PRO A 161 3.34 0.30 -4.00
CA PRO A 161 3.13 1.50 -4.82
C PRO A 161 4.36 1.94 -5.63
N PHE A 162 5.55 1.47 -5.28
CA PHE A 162 6.83 1.82 -5.92
C PHE A 162 7.38 0.70 -6.81
N GLU A 163 6.70 -0.45 -6.91
CA GLU A 163 7.13 -1.54 -7.75
C GLU A 163 7.03 -1.19 -9.23
N ALA A 164 8.09 -1.48 -10.00
CA ALA A 164 8.21 -1.19 -11.44
C ALA A 164 8.02 0.30 -11.82
N VAL A 165 8.31 1.20 -10.89
CA VAL A 165 8.22 2.65 -11.07
C VAL A 165 9.63 3.22 -11.25
N ASP A 166 9.82 4.08 -12.26
CA ASP A 166 11.06 4.79 -12.47
C ASP A 166 11.34 5.81 -11.35
N PRO A 167 12.61 6.23 -11.13
CA PRO A 167 12.97 7.12 -10.03
C PRO A 167 12.23 8.46 -10.03
N VAL A 168 11.91 9.03 -11.20
CA VAL A 168 11.22 10.33 -11.31
C VAL A 168 9.75 10.17 -10.88
N SER A 169 9.08 9.16 -11.40
CA SER A 169 7.71 8.84 -10.99
C SER A 169 7.63 8.44 -9.51
N GLY A 170 8.62 7.69 -9.01
CA GLY A 170 8.72 7.32 -7.59
C GLY A 170 8.86 8.53 -6.67
N ASP A 171 9.69 9.51 -7.05
CA ASP A 171 9.84 10.76 -6.27
C ASP A 171 8.54 11.56 -6.24
N MET A 172 7.83 11.64 -7.34
CA MET A 172 6.53 12.31 -7.42
C MET A 172 5.48 11.64 -6.52
N ILE A 173 5.38 10.31 -6.56
CA ILE A 173 4.50 9.54 -5.66
C ILE A 173 4.87 9.85 -4.21
N ARG A 174 6.15 9.80 -3.84
CA ARG A 174 6.64 10.10 -2.50
C ARG A 174 6.22 11.50 -2.03
N GLN A 175 6.38 12.52 -2.87
CA GLN A 175 6.00 13.91 -2.54
C GLN A 175 4.49 14.02 -2.26
N ILE A 176 3.65 13.37 -3.06
CA ILE A 176 2.19 13.36 -2.87
C ILE A 176 1.80 12.64 -1.57
N LEU A 177 2.41 11.49 -1.27
CA LEU A 177 2.14 10.77 -0.02
C LEU A 177 2.55 11.60 1.20
N ASN A 178 3.72 12.27 1.16
CA ASN A 178 4.16 13.16 2.22
C ASN A 178 3.20 14.34 2.41
N ALA A 179 2.75 14.98 1.32
CA ALA A 179 1.76 16.06 1.39
C ALA A 179 0.42 15.58 1.96
N PHE A 180 0.00 14.35 1.61
CA PHE A 180 -1.22 13.75 2.15
C PHE A 180 -1.12 13.50 3.66
N VAL A 181 0.00 12.97 4.15
CA VAL A 181 0.24 12.79 5.59
C VAL A 181 0.34 14.13 6.31
N ALA A 182 1.05 15.11 5.74
CA ALA A 182 1.16 16.46 6.30
C ALA A 182 -0.20 17.17 6.42
N SER A 183 -1.18 16.83 5.56
CA SER A 183 -2.56 17.31 5.65
C SER A 183 -3.43 16.58 6.67
N GLY A 184 -2.87 15.62 7.43
CA GLY A 184 -3.54 14.82 8.45
C GLY A 184 -4.10 13.48 7.93
N GLY A 185 -3.79 13.10 6.70
CA GLY A 185 -4.08 11.77 6.17
C GLY A 185 -3.18 10.69 6.77
N THR A 186 -3.55 9.44 6.59
CA THR A 186 -2.76 8.28 7.02
C THR A 186 -2.47 7.39 5.81
N VAL A 187 -1.25 6.87 5.72
CA VAL A 187 -0.84 5.95 4.65
C VAL A 187 -0.42 4.62 5.27
N LEU A 188 -0.98 3.53 4.77
CA LEU A 188 -0.47 2.17 4.95
C LEU A 188 0.02 1.68 3.59
N LEU A 189 1.31 1.42 3.46
CA LEU A 189 1.88 0.87 2.23
C LEU A 189 2.55 -0.48 2.49
N SER A 190 2.43 -1.40 1.55
CA SER A 190 3.25 -2.62 1.55
C SER A 190 4.52 -2.39 0.74
N SER A 191 5.59 -3.04 1.15
CA SER A 191 6.81 -3.14 0.36
C SER A 191 7.63 -4.39 0.74
N HIS A 192 8.40 -4.87 -0.22
CA HIS A 192 9.47 -5.84 0.00
C HIS A 192 10.86 -5.18 -0.08
N VAL A 193 10.93 -3.86 -0.32
CA VAL A 193 12.15 -3.06 -0.44
C VAL A 193 12.33 -2.25 0.84
N MET A 194 13.31 -2.64 1.67
CA MET A 194 13.53 -2.05 3.00
C MET A 194 13.95 -0.59 2.93
N GLU A 195 14.76 -0.23 1.95
CA GLU A 195 15.27 1.14 1.76
C GLU A 195 14.13 2.15 1.51
N ILE A 196 13.08 1.74 0.80
CA ILE A 196 11.89 2.58 0.55
C ILE A 196 11.15 2.83 1.88
N VAL A 197 10.97 1.78 2.67
CA VAL A 197 10.24 1.87 3.95
C VAL A 197 11.04 2.69 4.95
N GLU A 198 12.36 2.49 5.03
CA GLU A 198 13.24 3.26 5.91
C GLU A 198 13.26 4.75 5.57
N ALA A 199 13.14 5.09 4.28
CA ALA A 199 13.14 6.48 3.83
C ALA A 199 11.78 7.20 3.99
N LEU A 200 10.66 6.45 4.08
CA LEU A 200 9.33 7.02 4.02
C LEU A 200 8.50 6.85 5.29
N CYS A 201 8.67 5.75 6.02
CA CYS A 201 7.72 5.35 7.05
C CYS A 201 8.18 5.78 8.45
N ASP A 202 7.23 6.28 9.24
CA ASP A 202 7.43 6.59 10.65
C ASP A 202 7.40 5.33 11.53
N SER A 203 6.60 4.36 11.08
CA SER A 203 6.34 3.09 11.79
C SER A 203 6.15 1.98 10.79
N LEU A 204 6.37 0.74 11.23
CA LEU A 204 6.21 -0.42 10.34
C LEU A 204 5.84 -1.69 11.10
N ALA A 205 5.43 -2.70 10.34
CA ALA A 205 5.35 -4.09 10.80
C ALA A 205 6.07 -5.02 9.83
N ILE A 206 6.90 -5.91 10.35
CA ILE A 206 7.53 -7.01 9.61
C ILE A 206 6.59 -8.20 9.63
N VAL A 207 6.21 -8.68 8.45
CA VAL A 207 5.30 -9.82 8.28
C VAL A 207 6.02 -10.99 7.63
N LEU A 208 5.85 -12.17 8.19
CA LEU A 208 6.32 -13.43 7.64
C LEU A 208 5.31 -14.54 7.92
N HIS A 209 5.04 -15.38 6.91
CA HIS A 209 4.10 -16.51 7.04
C HIS A 209 2.73 -16.12 7.63
N GLY A 210 2.21 -14.94 7.25
CA GLY A 210 0.92 -14.44 7.69
C GLY A 210 0.87 -13.91 9.13
N ARG A 211 2.03 -13.73 9.78
CA ARG A 211 2.14 -13.24 11.16
C ARG A 211 3.00 -11.99 11.24
N VAL A 212 2.70 -11.09 12.17
CA VAL A 212 3.58 -9.97 12.52
C VAL A 212 4.69 -10.49 13.41
N LEU A 213 5.95 -10.30 13.01
CA LEU A 213 7.14 -10.67 13.77
C LEU A 213 7.69 -9.52 14.62
N ALA A 214 7.61 -8.30 14.10
CA ALA A 214 7.99 -7.08 14.79
C ALA A 214 7.11 -5.93 14.31
N ALA A 215 6.75 -5.01 15.19
CA ALA A 215 5.99 -3.80 14.84
C ALA A 215 6.30 -2.69 15.85
N GLY A 216 6.33 -1.44 15.37
CA GLY A 216 6.59 -0.27 16.18
C GLY A 216 7.02 0.93 15.34
N THR A 217 7.60 1.94 15.98
CA THR A 217 8.28 3.01 15.24
C THR A 217 9.48 2.45 14.48
N LEU A 218 9.92 3.17 13.45
CA LEU A 218 11.10 2.77 12.68
C LEU A 218 12.31 2.50 13.60
N ASP A 219 12.55 3.37 14.58
CA ASP A 219 13.66 3.24 15.53
C ASP A 219 13.49 2.04 16.46
N ASP A 220 12.27 1.77 16.96
CA ASP A 220 11.98 0.59 17.80
C ASP A 220 12.26 -0.72 17.07
N VAL A 221 11.90 -0.80 15.79
CA VAL A 221 12.10 -2.00 14.98
C VAL A 221 13.55 -2.18 14.57
N ARG A 222 14.26 -1.11 14.19
CA ARG A 222 15.68 -1.13 13.78
C ARG A 222 16.62 -1.53 14.91
N GLN A 223 16.35 -1.08 16.13
CA GLN A 223 17.20 -1.31 17.31
C GLN A 223 18.65 -0.84 17.13
N GLY A 224 18.90 0.17 16.30
CA GLY A 224 20.20 0.74 16.02
C GLY A 224 20.91 0.21 14.75
N ASP A 225 20.40 -0.85 14.14
CA ASP A 225 20.90 -1.42 12.88
C ASP A 225 20.21 -0.80 11.65
N SER A 226 20.59 -1.18 10.44
CA SER A 226 19.78 -0.90 9.24
C SER A 226 18.50 -1.72 9.26
N LEU A 227 17.43 -1.20 8.63
CA LEU A 227 16.19 -1.96 8.54
C LEU A 227 16.39 -3.27 7.77
N THR A 228 17.29 -3.28 6.78
CA THR A 228 17.64 -4.48 6.01
C THR A 228 18.30 -5.54 6.89
N ASP A 229 19.31 -5.20 7.70
CA ASP A 229 19.97 -6.15 8.59
C ASP A 229 18.98 -6.69 9.61
N ARG A 230 18.21 -5.81 10.23
CA ARG A 230 17.18 -6.20 11.20
C ARG A 230 16.11 -7.11 10.59
N PHE A 231 15.70 -6.84 9.35
CA PHE A 231 14.77 -7.70 8.62
C PHE A 231 15.35 -9.10 8.41
N LEU A 232 16.59 -9.20 7.95
CA LEU A 232 17.28 -10.48 7.73
C LEU A 232 17.39 -11.30 9.02
N ASP A 233 17.70 -10.65 10.14
CA ASP A 233 17.76 -11.29 11.46
C ASP A 233 16.39 -11.84 11.89
N VAL A 234 15.35 -11.01 11.78
CA VAL A 234 13.98 -11.37 12.23
C VAL A 234 13.38 -12.48 11.38
N VAL A 235 13.64 -12.50 10.06
CA VAL A 235 13.17 -13.57 9.16
C VAL A 235 14.04 -14.80 9.17
N GLY A 236 15.19 -14.78 9.86
CA GLY A 236 16.12 -15.91 9.95
C GLY A 236 16.81 -16.24 8.62
N ALA A 237 17.13 -15.22 7.82
CA ALA A 237 17.82 -15.40 6.56
C ALA A 237 19.23 -15.95 6.82
N ARG A 238 19.58 -17.07 6.17
CA ARG A 238 20.92 -17.64 6.26
C ARG A 238 21.86 -16.83 5.38
N HIS A 239 22.99 -16.37 5.96
CA HIS A 239 24.10 -15.88 5.16
C HIS A 239 24.66 -17.04 4.31
N LEU A 240 24.98 -16.74 3.05
CA LEU A 240 25.69 -17.70 2.20
C LEU A 240 27.08 -17.94 2.81
N GLU A 241 27.34 -19.16 3.24
CA GLU A 241 28.72 -19.54 3.65
C GLU A 241 29.59 -19.51 2.41
N ALA A 242 30.70 -18.76 2.47
CA ALA A 242 31.61 -18.58 1.34
C ALA A 242 32.13 -19.93 0.79
N GLU A 243 32.18 -20.97 1.63
CA GLU A 243 32.56 -22.32 1.26
C GLU A 243 31.56 -23.04 0.36
N SER A 244 30.28 -22.65 0.37
CA SER A 244 29.24 -23.31 -0.45
C SER A 244 29.40 -23.06 -1.95
N LEU A 245 30.22 -22.08 -2.36
CA LEU A 245 30.51 -21.73 -3.76
C LEU A 245 31.99 -21.81 -4.10
N ALA A 246 32.79 -22.67 -3.40
CA ALA A 246 34.22 -22.84 -3.60
C ALA A 246 34.59 -23.21 -5.05
N TRP A 247 33.65 -23.82 -5.79
CA TRP A 247 33.83 -24.17 -7.21
C TRP A 247 33.94 -22.95 -8.15
N LEU A 248 33.45 -21.74 -7.73
CA LEU A 248 33.61 -20.51 -8.52
C LEU A 248 35.09 -20.06 -8.62
N HIS A 249 35.96 -20.52 -7.74
CA HIS A 249 37.39 -20.16 -7.70
C HIS A 249 38.31 -21.23 -8.31
N SER A 250 37.73 -22.35 -8.78
CA SER A 250 38.50 -23.43 -9.45
C SER A 250 38.38 -23.26 -10.98
N SER A 251 39.22 -22.36 -11.53
CA SER A 251 39.49 -22.24 -12.98
C SER A 251 40.99 -22.29 -13.20
#